data_27dd2aaffb838d4f94685a2ac6ef8108
#
_entry.id   27dd2aaffb838d4f94685a2ac6ef8108
#
_cell.length_a   1.000
_cell.length_b   1.000
_cell.length_c   1.000
_cell.angle_alpha   90.00
_cell.angle_beta   90.00
_cell.angle_gamma   90.00
#
_symmetry.space_group_name_H-M   'P 1'
#
loop_
_entity.id
_entity.type
_entity.pdbx_description
1 polymer ?
#
loop_
_entity_poly.entity_id
_entity_poly.type
_entity_poly.pdbx_seq_one_letter_code
_entity_poly.pdbx_strand_id
1 'polypeptide(L)'
;MKNRGNKRKTNKKAVIAGIALAVLMVGGTLAAFLPTASNPTNSSNSSSNNQNPNEIIQKLYNPVVQNASALGSSTADITMIEFADYQCQSCAKFQREVREDILRNFVNTGQVRFLFKDFIVNNDMPSTTSTTTTTVDEASTLAAEASYCAAEQGKYWEYHNKLYQNAEDENTDWVTIDNLKQIANNAGIGDQMQFSSCLESHKHSKTVNENDDLGRSIGLQSTPTFILLSNRTQPLAIQGAQPYSIFEQAIREIQSSSQSS
;
A
#
# COMPACT_ATOMS: atom_id res chain seq x y z
N MET A 1 -24.95 -41.09 40.88
CA MET A 1 -24.87 -40.82 39.42
C MET A 1 -23.78 -39.79 39.17
N LYS A 2 -22.61 -40.21 38.62
CA LYS A 2 -21.45 -39.36 38.34
C LYS A 2 -21.50 -38.90 36.88
N ASN A 3 -21.65 -37.60 36.66
CA ASN A 3 -21.63 -37.00 35.32
C ASN A 3 -20.18 -36.64 34.95
N ARG A 4 -19.61 -37.37 33.97
CA ARG A 4 -18.25 -37.14 33.46
C ARG A 4 -18.30 -36.05 32.40
N GLY A 5 -17.79 -34.84 32.71
CA GLY A 5 -17.57 -33.77 31.75
C GLY A 5 -16.41 -34.11 30.80
N ASN A 6 -16.73 -34.21 29.51
CA ASN A 6 -15.78 -34.49 28.44
C ASN A 6 -15.12 -33.17 28.03
N LYS A 7 -13.87 -32.91 28.47
CA LYS A 7 -13.03 -31.79 28.01
C LYS A 7 -12.51 -32.10 26.61
N ARG A 8 -13.08 -31.48 25.59
CA ARG A 8 -12.50 -31.45 24.23
C ARG A 8 -11.15 -30.71 24.28
N LYS A 9 -10.08 -31.47 24.12
CA LYS A 9 -8.74 -30.91 23.81
C LYS A 9 -8.75 -30.40 22.38
N THR A 10 -8.79 -29.11 22.19
CA THR A 10 -8.56 -28.47 20.88
C THR A 10 -7.11 -28.69 20.44
N ASN A 11 -6.92 -29.35 19.31
CA ASN A 11 -5.60 -29.62 18.74
C ASN A 11 -4.96 -28.33 18.21
N LYS A 12 -4.14 -27.68 19.01
CA LYS A 12 -3.34 -26.50 18.63
C LYS A 12 -2.43 -26.75 17.42
N LYS A 13 -2.09 -27.99 17.11
CA LYS A 13 -1.25 -28.38 15.97
C LYS A 13 -1.94 -28.22 14.61
N ALA A 14 -3.27 -28.31 14.52
CA ALA A 14 -4.01 -28.17 13.26
C ALA A 14 -4.14 -26.70 12.82
N VAL A 15 -4.15 -25.76 13.76
CA VAL A 15 -4.24 -24.32 13.45
C VAL A 15 -2.91 -23.79 12.89
N ILE A 16 -1.78 -24.30 13.38
CA ILE A 16 -0.44 -23.91 12.91
C ILE A 16 -0.20 -24.38 11.47
N ALA A 17 -0.67 -25.60 11.12
CA ALA A 17 -0.52 -26.12 9.75
C ALA A 17 -1.33 -25.34 8.70
N GLY A 18 -2.50 -24.79 9.07
CA GLY A 18 -3.33 -23.97 8.16
C GLY A 18 -2.72 -22.58 7.87
N ILE A 19 -2.06 -22.00 8.87
CA ILE A 19 -1.42 -20.69 8.73
C ILE A 19 -0.14 -20.77 7.88
N ALA A 20 0.66 -21.83 8.09
CA ALA A 20 1.87 -22.07 7.28
C ALA A 20 1.55 -22.26 5.78
N LEU A 21 0.40 -22.87 5.44
CA LEU A 21 -0.02 -23.09 4.07
C LEU A 21 -0.43 -21.77 3.37
N ALA A 22 -1.04 -20.83 4.11
CA ALA A 22 -1.45 -19.53 3.58
C ALA A 22 -0.24 -18.63 3.27
N VAL A 23 0.81 -18.68 4.10
CA VAL A 23 2.05 -17.89 3.89
C VAL A 23 2.87 -18.48 2.72
N LEU A 24 2.90 -19.80 2.55
CA LEU A 24 3.58 -20.44 1.41
C LEU A 24 2.93 -20.12 0.05
N MET A 25 1.62 -19.89 -0.01
CA MET A 25 0.96 -19.48 -1.27
C MET A 25 1.25 -18.02 -1.63
N VAL A 26 1.48 -17.14 -0.66
CA VAL A 26 1.82 -15.73 -0.92
C VAL A 26 3.29 -15.57 -1.31
N GLY A 27 4.19 -16.37 -0.76
CA GLY A 27 5.63 -16.32 -1.06
C GLY A 27 6.02 -16.86 -2.45
N GLY A 28 5.16 -17.66 -3.09
CA GLY A 28 5.48 -18.32 -4.37
C GLY A 28 5.29 -17.44 -5.61
N THR A 29 4.55 -16.34 -5.52
CA THR A 29 4.16 -15.57 -6.71
C THR A 29 5.13 -14.43 -7.07
N LEU A 30 5.89 -13.88 -6.13
CA LEU A 30 6.81 -12.79 -6.45
C LEU A 30 8.13 -13.28 -7.11
N ALA A 31 8.58 -14.49 -6.80
CA ALA A 31 9.77 -15.07 -7.43
C ALA A 31 9.61 -15.29 -8.95
N ALA A 32 8.36 -15.37 -9.46
CA ALA A 32 8.07 -15.51 -10.88
C ALA A 32 8.11 -14.19 -11.67
N PHE A 33 8.10 -13.04 -10.98
CA PHE A 33 8.03 -11.72 -11.61
C PHE A 33 9.36 -10.94 -11.64
N LEU A 34 10.39 -11.41 -10.95
CA LEU A 34 11.71 -10.84 -11.13
C LEU A 34 12.40 -11.58 -12.29
N PRO A 35 12.82 -10.89 -13.36
CA PRO A 35 13.49 -11.53 -14.48
C PRO A 35 14.83 -12.13 -14.00
N THR A 36 14.93 -13.46 -14.03
CA THR A 36 16.20 -14.16 -13.88
C THR A 36 17.11 -13.76 -15.04
N ALA A 37 18.31 -13.31 -14.74
CA ALA A 37 19.32 -12.99 -15.74
C ALA A 37 19.71 -14.26 -16.52
N SER A 38 19.05 -14.50 -17.65
CA SER A 38 19.46 -15.49 -18.66
C SER A 38 19.99 -14.76 -19.87
N ASN A 39 21.17 -15.22 -20.36
CA ASN A 39 21.93 -14.72 -21.48
C ASN A 39 21.11 -14.45 -22.75
N PRO A 40 21.45 -13.41 -23.55
CA PRO A 40 20.68 -13.02 -24.71
C PRO A 40 20.97 -13.95 -25.90
N THR A 41 19.97 -14.70 -26.36
CA THR A 41 19.88 -15.15 -27.74
C THR A 41 18.89 -14.29 -28.49
N ASN A 42 19.34 -13.66 -29.56
CA ASN A 42 18.60 -12.81 -30.49
C ASN A 42 17.25 -13.39 -30.91
N SER A 43 16.15 -12.63 -30.72
CA SER A 43 15.03 -12.63 -31.67
C SER A 43 14.09 -11.41 -31.43
N SER A 44 14.01 -10.58 -32.49
CA SER A 44 12.92 -9.70 -32.98
C SER A 44 11.91 -9.07 -32.03
N ASN A 45 11.98 -7.72 -31.95
CA ASN A 45 10.91 -6.70 -31.81
C ASN A 45 9.60 -7.12 -31.14
N SER A 46 9.54 -6.86 -29.85
CA SER A 46 8.36 -6.44 -29.11
C SER A 46 8.81 -5.32 -28.16
N SER A 47 8.15 -4.17 -28.16
CA SER A 47 8.43 -3.07 -27.24
C SER A 47 8.07 -3.49 -25.82
N SER A 48 8.88 -4.35 -25.21
CA SER A 48 8.85 -4.63 -23.79
C SER A 48 9.64 -3.50 -23.12
N ASN A 49 8.98 -2.73 -22.26
CA ASN A 49 9.61 -1.82 -21.30
C ASN A 49 10.60 -2.62 -20.46
N ASN A 50 11.84 -2.71 -20.93
CA ASN A 50 12.93 -3.42 -20.25
C ASN A 50 13.47 -2.51 -19.15
N GLN A 51 12.65 -2.25 -18.11
CA GLN A 51 13.11 -1.50 -16.94
C GLN A 51 14.15 -2.34 -16.21
N ASN A 52 15.29 -1.73 -15.93
CA ASN A 52 16.37 -2.36 -15.18
C ASN A 52 15.86 -2.79 -13.79
N PRO A 53 15.99 -4.06 -13.37
CA PRO A 53 15.53 -4.51 -12.04
C PRO A 53 16.06 -3.66 -10.87
N ASN A 54 17.29 -3.16 -10.99
CA ASN A 54 17.86 -2.28 -9.97
C ASN A 54 17.14 -0.92 -9.90
N GLU A 55 16.65 -0.41 -11.02
CA GLU A 55 15.87 0.85 -11.04
C GLU A 55 14.50 0.66 -10.39
N ILE A 56 13.84 -0.46 -10.63
CA ILE A 56 12.58 -0.82 -9.98
C ILE A 56 12.78 -0.90 -8.47
N ILE A 57 13.81 -1.60 -8.00
CA ILE A 57 14.12 -1.71 -6.57
C ILE A 57 14.38 -0.32 -5.97
N GLN A 58 15.15 0.53 -6.63
CA GLN A 58 15.39 1.90 -6.17
C GLN A 58 14.09 2.71 -6.08
N LYS A 59 13.22 2.62 -7.07
CA LYS A 59 11.90 3.29 -7.04
C LYS A 59 11.01 2.77 -5.90
N LEU A 60 11.07 1.48 -5.57
CA LEU A 60 10.35 0.90 -4.44
C LEU A 60 10.82 1.48 -3.11
N TYR A 61 12.13 1.59 -2.86
CA TYR A 61 12.68 2.14 -1.62
C TYR A 61 12.51 3.65 -1.47
N ASN A 62 12.34 4.39 -2.57
CA ASN A 62 12.25 5.83 -2.53
C ASN A 62 10.80 6.29 -2.32
N PRO A 63 10.51 7.07 -1.27
CA PRO A 63 9.26 7.78 -1.15
C PRO A 63 9.20 8.88 -2.21
N VAL A 64 8.01 9.12 -2.74
CA VAL A 64 7.83 9.91 -3.96
C VAL A 64 8.00 11.42 -3.72
N VAL A 65 7.65 11.94 -2.56
CA VAL A 65 7.75 13.37 -2.25
C VAL A 65 8.54 13.56 -0.96
N GLN A 66 9.81 13.94 -1.08
CA GLN A 66 10.67 14.39 0.03
C GLN A 66 10.52 13.61 1.35
N ASN A 67 10.31 12.28 1.29
CA ASN A 67 9.96 11.41 2.40
C ASN A 67 8.58 11.65 3.04
N ALA A 68 7.72 12.48 2.47
CA ALA A 68 6.41 12.78 3.06
C ALA A 68 5.53 11.55 3.26
N SER A 69 5.55 10.61 2.29
CA SER A 69 4.78 9.36 2.35
C SER A 69 5.52 8.22 3.08
N ALA A 70 6.50 8.55 3.95
CA ALA A 70 7.27 7.59 4.73
C ALA A 70 7.07 7.80 6.23
N LEU A 71 6.98 6.70 6.98
CA LEU A 71 7.00 6.66 8.44
C LEU A 71 8.10 5.73 8.94
N GLY A 72 8.64 6.03 10.12
CA GLY A 72 9.69 5.23 10.75
C GLY A 72 11.09 5.59 10.31
N SER A 73 12.06 4.80 10.77
CA SER A 73 13.49 5.05 10.53
C SER A 73 13.88 4.76 9.08
N SER A 74 14.61 5.66 8.44
CA SER A 74 15.22 5.42 7.13
C SER A 74 16.30 4.31 7.15
N THR A 75 16.76 3.92 8.33
CA THR A 75 17.75 2.86 8.56
C THR A 75 17.12 1.55 9.04
N ALA A 76 15.80 1.42 9.03
CA ALA A 76 15.11 0.19 9.37
C ALA A 76 15.51 -0.94 8.41
N ASP A 77 15.72 -2.15 8.95
CA ASP A 77 16.11 -3.33 8.17
C ASP A 77 15.04 -3.80 7.18
N ILE A 78 13.78 -3.48 7.48
CA ILE A 78 12.63 -3.85 6.66
C ILE A 78 11.94 -2.59 6.17
N THR A 79 11.68 -2.52 4.87
CA THR A 79 10.78 -1.53 4.27
C THR A 79 9.49 -2.20 3.84
N MET A 80 8.37 -1.78 4.40
CA MET A 80 7.03 -2.21 4.03
C MET A 80 6.38 -1.13 3.19
N ILE A 81 6.00 -1.46 1.97
CA ILE A 81 5.40 -0.53 1.01
C ILE A 81 3.96 -0.95 0.81
N GLU A 82 3.03 -0.08 1.12
CA GLU A 82 1.61 -0.22 0.79
C GLU A 82 1.33 0.43 -0.56
N PHE A 83 0.82 -0.35 -1.51
CA PHE A 83 0.22 0.13 -2.75
C PHE A 83 -1.29 0.15 -2.58
N ALA A 84 -1.90 1.32 -2.63
CA ALA A 84 -3.30 1.49 -2.28
C ALA A 84 -3.97 2.68 -2.97
N ASP A 85 -5.30 2.70 -2.91
CA ASP A 85 -6.17 3.69 -3.50
C ASP A 85 -7.08 4.28 -2.40
N TYR A 86 -7.28 5.60 -2.40
CA TYR A 86 -8.11 6.29 -1.41
C TYR A 86 -9.62 5.98 -1.53
N GLN A 87 -10.07 5.48 -2.68
CA GLN A 87 -11.46 5.03 -2.86
C GLN A 87 -11.65 3.53 -2.61
N CYS A 88 -10.55 2.79 -2.34
CA CYS A 88 -10.61 1.37 -2.11
C CYS A 88 -11.07 1.02 -0.68
N GLN A 89 -12.21 0.34 -0.56
CA GLN A 89 -12.79 -0.07 0.72
C GLN A 89 -11.89 -1.02 1.52
N SER A 90 -11.20 -1.93 0.85
CA SER A 90 -10.24 -2.83 1.49
C SER A 90 -9.05 -2.05 2.07
N CYS A 91 -8.62 -0.98 1.39
CA CYS A 91 -7.58 -0.08 1.88
C CYS A 91 -8.06 0.68 3.13
N ALA A 92 -9.27 1.24 3.09
CA ALA A 92 -9.88 1.88 4.25
C ALA A 92 -10.01 0.91 5.44
N LYS A 93 -10.38 -0.36 5.18
CA LYS A 93 -10.42 -1.39 6.23
C LYS A 93 -9.04 -1.62 6.86
N PHE A 94 -7.98 -1.77 6.07
CA PHE A 94 -6.62 -1.92 6.59
C PHE A 94 -6.23 -0.72 7.46
N GLN A 95 -6.52 0.51 7.02
CA GLN A 95 -6.21 1.72 7.78
C GLN A 95 -6.89 1.73 9.16
N ARG A 96 -8.14 1.29 9.25
CA ARG A 96 -8.90 1.28 10.51
C ARG A 96 -8.52 0.16 11.46
N GLU A 97 -8.26 -1.05 10.93
CA GLU A 97 -8.20 -2.28 11.73
C GLU A 97 -6.78 -2.76 12.01
N VAL A 98 -5.81 -2.40 11.16
CA VAL A 98 -4.51 -3.07 11.16
C VAL A 98 -3.33 -2.11 11.25
N ARG A 99 -3.39 -1.00 10.51
CA ARG A 99 -2.26 -0.09 10.32
C ARG A 99 -1.68 0.42 11.65
N GLU A 100 -2.53 0.82 12.59
CA GLU A 100 -2.08 1.39 13.87
C GLU A 100 -1.26 0.38 14.69
N ASP A 101 -1.62 -0.90 14.65
CA ASP A 101 -0.87 -1.96 15.33
C ASP A 101 0.51 -2.16 14.70
N ILE A 102 0.61 -2.07 13.37
CA ILE A 102 1.90 -2.11 12.66
C ILE A 102 2.75 -0.90 13.01
N LEU A 103 2.17 0.30 13.00
CA LEU A 103 2.88 1.52 13.36
C LEU A 103 3.43 1.43 14.78
N ARG A 104 2.62 1.06 15.74
CA ARG A 104 2.99 0.98 17.15
C ARG A 104 4.05 -0.07 17.42
N ASN A 105 3.90 -1.26 16.85
CA ASN A 105 4.72 -2.41 17.23
C ASN A 105 6.02 -2.52 16.42
N PHE A 106 6.08 -1.97 15.21
CA PHE A 106 7.23 -2.15 14.32
C PHE A 106 7.81 -0.85 13.77
N VAL A 107 6.97 0.13 13.41
CA VAL A 107 7.45 1.37 12.80
C VAL A 107 8.02 2.32 13.85
N ASN A 108 7.27 2.58 14.92
CA ASN A 108 7.71 3.46 16.02
C ASN A 108 8.87 2.88 16.83
N THR A 109 9.08 1.57 16.74
CA THR A 109 10.22 0.87 17.35
C THR A 109 11.45 0.82 16.44
N GLY A 110 11.37 1.40 15.23
CA GLY A 110 12.47 1.47 14.27
C GLY A 110 12.77 0.17 13.50
N GLN A 111 11.94 -0.87 13.66
CA GLN A 111 12.14 -2.17 13.02
C GLN A 111 11.69 -2.16 11.56
N VAL A 112 10.66 -1.38 11.24
CA VAL A 112 10.08 -1.26 9.92
C VAL A 112 9.98 0.21 9.51
N ARG A 113 10.36 0.50 8.26
CA ARG A 113 10.01 1.72 7.56
C ARG A 113 8.76 1.46 6.75
N PHE A 114 7.71 2.26 6.95
CA PHE A 114 6.45 2.17 6.22
C PHE A 114 6.39 3.23 5.13
N LEU A 115 6.09 2.83 3.90
CA LEU A 115 5.90 3.70 2.73
C LEU A 115 4.50 3.51 2.17
N PHE A 116 3.89 4.60 1.71
CA PHE A 116 2.66 4.56 0.93
C PHE A 116 2.94 4.97 -0.51
N LYS A 117 2.32 4.26 -1.46
CA LYS A 117 2.34 4.57 -2.88
C LYS A 117 0.94 4.40 -3.46
N ASP A 118 0.56 5.35 -4.29
CA ASP A 118 -0.72 5.28 -4.99
C ASP A 118 -0.68 4.15 -6.03
N PHE A 119 -1.75 3.38 -6.07
CA PHE A 119 -1.98 2.38 -7.10
C PHE A 119 -3.46 2.35 -7.43
N ILE A 120 -3.82 2.90 -8.59
CA ILE A 120 -5.20 3.08 -9.00
C ILE A 120 -5.62 1.87 -9.82
N VAL A 121 -6.43 1.02 -9.21
CA VAL A 121 -6.96 -0.16 -9.89
C VAL A 121 -8.19 0.27 -10.68
N ASN A 122 -8.08 0.25 -12.00
CA ASN A 122 -9.22 0.47 -12.89
C ASN A 122 -10.28 -0.59 -12.60
N ASN A 123 -11.26 -0.23 -11.82
CA ASN A 123 -12.50 -0.97 -11.82
C ASN A 123 -13.21 -0.54 -13.10
N ASP A 124 -13.17 -1.36 -14.17
CA ASP A 124 -13.93 -1.18 -15.41
C ASP A 124 -15.47 -1.17 -15.18
N MET A 125 -15.90 -0.93 -13.97
CA MET A 125 -17.29 -0.72 -13.61
C MET A 125 -17.66 0.72 -13.96
N PRO A 126 -18.48 0.93 -15.00
CA PRO A 126 -19.03 2.25 -15.25
C PRO A 126 -19.78 2.67 -13.97
N SER A 127 -19.45 3.85 -13.44
CA SER A 127 -20.24 4.46 -12.37
C SER A 127 -21.68 4.61 -12.89
N THR A 128 -22.57 3.71 -12.48
CA THR A 128 -23.96 3.66 -12.96
C THR A 128 -24.85 4.74 -12.34
N THR A 129 -24.29 5.61 -11.49
CA THR A 129 -25.07 6.57 -10.69
C THR A 129 -24.59 8.02 -10.76
N SER A 130 -23.42 8.31 -11.38
CA SER A 130 -22.93 9.70 -11.42
C SER A 130 -23.49 10.47 -12.62
N THR A 131 -24.17 11.57 -12.33
CA THR A 131 -24.51 12.64 -13.30
C THR A 131 -23.31 13.53 -13.62
N THR A 132 -22.17 13.31 -12.95
CA THR A 132 -20.89 14.01 -13.19
C THR A 132 -20.01 13.16 -14.11
N THR A 133 -19.37 13.83 -15.06
CA THR A 133 -18.49 13.25 -16.11
C THR A 133 -17.15 12.70 -15.59
N THR A 134 -16.91 12.71 -14.28
CA THR A 134 -15.64 12.26 -13.65
C THR A 134 -15.65 10.74 -13.52
N THR A 135 -14.64 10.08 -14.06
CA THR A 135 -14.46 8.62 -13.92
C THR A 135 -13.94 8.30 -12.50
N VAL A 136 -14.10 7.05 -12.06
CA VAL A 136 -13.55 6.59 -10.77
C VAL A 136 -12.04 6.79 -10.71
N ASP A 137 -11.34 6.54 -11.81
CA ASP A 137 -9.89 6.71 -11.92
C ASP A 137 -9.46 8.17 -11.76
N GLU A 138 -10.21 9.12 -12.33
CA GLU A 138 -9.94 10.55 -12.16
C GLU A 138 -10.16 10.98 -10.71
N ALA A 139 -11.19 10.47 -10.04
CA ALA A 139 -11.46 10.77 -8.64
C ALA A 139 -10.37 10.20 -7.72
N SER A 140 -9.95 8.95 -7.92
CA SER A 140 -8.83 8.34 -7.17
C SER A 140 -7.53 9.11 -7.38
N THR A 141 -7.24 9.51 -8.63
CA THR A 141 -6.08 10.35 -8.96
C THR A 141 -6.14 11.69 -8.25
N LEU A 142 -7.30 12.35 -8.24
CA LEU A 142 -7.48 13.64 -7.59
C LEU A 142 -7.30 13.56 -6.06
N ALA A 143 -7.80 12.50 -5.42
CA ALA A 143 -7.59 12.26 -3.99
C ALA A 143 -6.10 12.03 -3.67
N ALA A 144 -5.40 11.28 -4.51
CA ALA A 144 -3.96 11.06 -4.39
C ALA A 144 -3.17 12.37 -4.56
N GLU A 145 -3.45 13.17 -5.58
CA GLU A 145 -2.83 14.48 -5.80
C GLU A 145 -3.02 15.40 -4.58
N ALA A 146 -4.22 15.41 -4.00
CA ALA A 146 -4.53 16.20 -2.82
C ALA A 146 -3.64 15.85 -1.62
N SER A 147 -3.29 14.56 -1.44
CA SER A 147 -2.39 14.13 -0.38
C SER A 147 -0.98 14.72 -0.54
N TYR A 148 -0.50 14.87 -1.77
CA TYR A 148 0.78 15.50 -2.06
C TYR A 148 0.74 17.02 -1.93
N CYS A 149 -0.40 17.66 -2.24
CA CYS A 149 -0.60 19.08 -1.93
C CYS A 149 -0.55 19.34 -0.41
N ALA A 150 -1.08 18.42 0.39
CA ALA A 150 -0.95 18.47 1.85
C ALA A 150 0.51 18.25 2.30
N ALA A 151 1.24 17.39 1.60
CA ALA A 151 2.66 17.12 1.88
C ALA A 151 3.54 18.37 1.74
N GLU A 152 3.22 19.30 0.83
CA GLU A 152 3.94 20.56 0.67
C GLU A 152 3.90 21.45 1.92
N GLN A 153 2.92 21.20 2.79
CA GLN A 153 2.78 21.89 4.07
C GLN A 153 3.10 20.98 5.28
N GLY A 154 3.75 19.83 5.03
CA GLY A 154 4.13 18.88 6.07
C GLY A 154 2.95 18.16 6.72
N LYS A 155 1.80 18.07 6.01
CA LYS A 155 0.53 17.50 6.50
C LYS A 155 0.08 16.24 5.76
N TYR A 156 1.03 15.51 5.13
CA TYR A 156 0.70 14.31 4.37
C TYR A 156 -0.12 13.30 5.16
N TRP A 157 0.36 12.88 6.34
CA TRP A 157 -0.25 11.80 7.11
C TRP A 157 -1.53 12.22 7.80
N GLU A 158 -1.64 13.45 8.25
CA GLU A 158 -2.89 14.01 8.79
C GLU A 158 -3.98 14.02 7.70
N TYR A 159 -3.61 14.43 6.49
CA TYR A 159 -4.52 14.46 5.35
C TYR A 159 -4.88 13.05 4.87
N HIS A 160 -3.88 12.17 4.71
CA HIS A 160 -4.06 10.76 4.38
C HIS A 160 -5.06 10.06 5.31
N ASN A 161 -4.92 10.26 6.61
CA ASN A 161 -5.85 9.69 7.58
C ASN A 161 -7.27 10.23 7.40
N LYS A 162 -7.41 11.52 7.08
CA LYS A 162 -8.72 12.14 6.82
C LYS A 162 -9.36 11.67 5.53
N LEU A 163 -8.59 11.42 4.47
CA LEU A 163 -9.10 10.83 3.24
C LEU A 163 -9.74 9.47 3.52
N TYR A 164 -9.05 8.56 4.20
CA TYR A 164 -9.60 7.25 4.53
C TYR A 164 -10.77 7.28 5.51
N GLN A 165 -10.87 8.30 6.37
CA GLN A 165 -12.06 8.51 7.19
C GLN A 165 -13.29 8.92 6.38
N ASN A 166 -13.11 9.54 5.20
CA ASN A 166 -14.19 9.91 4.29
C ASN A 166 -14.54 8.79 3.30
N ALA A 167 -13.66 7.81 3.12
CA ALA A 167 -13.84 6.68 2.20
C ALA A 167 -14.75 5.56 2.77
N GLU A 168 -15.50 5.82 3.84
CA GLU A 168 -16.30 4.79 4.52
C GLU A 168 -17.59 4.44 3.78
N ASP A 169 -18.09 5.31 2.90
CA ASP A 169 -19.32 5.12 2.14
C ASP A 169 -19.03 4.75 0.67
N GLU A 170 -19.25 3.49 0.32
CA GLU A 170 -19.03 2.97 -1.05
C GLU A 170 -19.89 3.65 -2.14
N ASN A 171 -20.94 4.37 -1.74
CA ASN A 171 -21.96 4.89 -2.65
C ASN A 171 -21.95 6.41 -2.81
N THR A 172 -20.96 7.11 -2.28
CA THR A 172 -20.91 8.57 -2.36
C THR A 172 -19.76 9.03 -3.24
N ASP A 173 -20.07 9.90 -4.21
CA ASP A 173 -19.11 10.67 -5.01
C ASP A 173 -18.43 11.71 -4.09
N TRP A 174 -17.74 11.24 -3.04
CA TRP A 174 -17.15 12.12 -2.03
C TRP A 174 -15.91 12.85 -2.54
N VAL A 175 -15.25 12.35 -3.59
CA VAL A 175 -14.06 12.97 -4.14
C VAL A 175 -14.46 14.09 -5.09
N THR A 176 -14.62 15.26 -4.53
CA THR A 176 -14.78 16.53 -5.23
C THR A 176 -13.76 17.54 -4.76
N ILE A 177 -13.41 18.53 -5.59
CA ILE A 177 -12.47 19.60 -5.22
C ILE A 177 -12.92 20.29 -3.92
N ASP A 178 -14.20 20.58 -3.78
CA ASP A 178 -14.72 21.27 -2.60
C ASP A 178 -14.62 20.41 -1.34
N ASN A 179 -14.94 19.12 -1.42
CA ASN A 179 -14.80 18.22 -0.29
C ASN A 179 -13.32 17.99 0.08
N LEU A 180 -12.44 17.84 -0.90
CA LEU A 180 -11.00 17.72 -0.65
C LEU A 180 -10.42 18.96 0.05
N LYS A 181 -10.90 20.17 -0.30
CA LYS A 181 -10.57 21.42 0.42
C LYS A 181 -11.11 21.41 1.85
N GLN A 182 -12.30 20.88 2.07
CA GLN A 182 -12.87 20.75 3.42
C GLN A 182 -12.08 19.74 4.26
N ILE A 183 -11.67 18.63 3.67
CA ILE A 183 -10.79 17.63 4.30
C ILE A 183 -9.44 18.28 4.66
N ALA A 184 -8.88 19.14 3.78
CA ALA A 184 -7.64 19.88 4.02
C ALA A 184 -7.75 20.80 5.26
N ASN A 185 -8.87 21.50 5.38
CA ASN A 185 -9.15 22.31 6.56
C ASN A 185 -9.19 21.45 7.83
N ASN A 186 -9.90 20.32 7.78
CA ASN A 186 -10.01 19.36 8.90
C ASN A 186 -8.69 18.67 9.26
N ALA A 187 -7.76 18.57 8.32
CA ALA A 187 -6.40 18.06 8.53
C ALA A 187 -5.43 19.11 9.09
N GLY A 188 -5.88 20.35 9.25
CA GLY A 188 -5.07 21.45 9.77
C GLY A 188 -4.05 22.00 8.77
N ILE A 189 -4.38 22.00 7.49
CA ILE A 189 -3.59 22.66 6.45
C ILE A 189 -3.76 24.17 6.61
N GLY A 190 -2.65 24.90 6.81
CA GLY A 190 -2.67 26.31 7.15
C GLY A 190 -2.94 27.21 5.95
N ASP A 191 -2.26 26.97 4.82
CA ASP A 191 -2.44 27.75 3.60
C ASP A 191 -3.40 27.06 2.63
N GLN A 192 -4.69 27.38 2.79
CA GLN A 192 -5.77 26.85 1.97
C GLN A 192 -5.71 27.33 0.51
N MET A 193 -5.12 28.52 0.25
CA MET A 193 -4.96 29.02 -1.11
C MET A 193 -3.87 28.25 -1.85
N GLN A 194 -2.73 28.00 -1.19
CA GLN A 194 -1.67 27.16 -1.74
C GLN A 194 -2.17 25.75 -2.05
N PHE A 195 -2.89 25.14 -1.11
CA PHE A 195 -3.49 23.81 -1.31
C PHE A 195 -4.45 23.79 -2.51
N SER A 196 -5.36 24.75 -2.59
CA SER A 196 -6.33 24.84 -3.69
C SER A 196 -5.64 25.03 -5.04
N SER A 197 -4.66 25.94 -5.13
CA SER A 197 -3.89 26.16 -6.35
C SER A 197 -3.10 24.92 -6.79
N CYS A 198 -2.49 24.20 -5.84
CA CYS A 198 -1.79 22.96 -6.09
C CYS A 198 -2.73 21.90 -6.68
N LEU A 199 -3.90 21.70 -6.07
CA LEU A 199 -4.89 20.70 -6.48
C LEU A 199 -5.50 21.04 -7.84
N GLU A 200 -5.96 22.27 -8.04
CA GLU A 200 -6.60 22.73 -9.29
C GLU A 200 -5.65 22.75 -10.48
N SER A 201 -4.35 22.89 -10.23
CA SER A 201 -3.33 22.81 -11.28
C SER A 201 -2.84 21.38 -11.58
N HIS A 202 -3.36 20.36 -10.89
CA HIS A 202 -2.90 18.97 -11.00
C HIS A 202 -1.38 18.83 -10.85
N LYS A 203 -0.79 19.60 -9.94
CA LYS A 203 0.66 19.71 -9.75
C LYS A 203 1.35 18.36 -9.53
N HIS A 204 0.68 17.41 -8.90
CA HIS A 204 1.22 16.10 -8.53
C HIS A 204 0.73 14.94 -9.40
N SER A 205 0.02 15.20 -10.51
CA SER A 205 -0.46 14.17 -11.44
C SER A 205 0.67 13.25 -11.90
N LYS A 206 1.82 13.80 -12.28
CA LYS A 206 2.99 13.02 -12.66
C LYS A 206 3.45 12.06 -11.55
N THR A 207 3.43 12.52 -10.31
CA THR A 207 3.83 11.73 -9.14
C THR A 207 2.91 10.52 -8.92
N VAL A 208 1.60 10.74 -9.01
CA VAL A 208 0.58 9.69 -8.88
C VAL A 208 0.76 8.67 -10.00
N ASN A 209 0.90 9.12 -11.25
CA ASN A 209 1.10 8.26 -12.40
C ASN A 209 2.41 7.41 -12.29
N GLU A 210 3.50 8.00 -11.80
CA GLU A 210 4.76 7.26 -11.60
C GLU A 210 4.65 6.15 -10.56
N ASN A 211 3.83 6.34 -9.51
CA ASN A 211 3.55 5.29 -8.53
C ASN A 211 2.67 4.19 -9.12
N ASP A 212 1.62 4.56 -9.84
CA ASP A 212 0.72 3.62 -10.52
C ASP A 212 1.50 2.78 -11.55
N ASP A 213 2.30 3.42 -12.40
CA ASP A 213 3.19 2.77 -13.36
C ASP A 213 4.18 1.80 -12.68
N LEU A 214 4.72 2.18 -11.53
CA LEU A 214 5.59 1.30 -10.76
C LEU A 214 4.84 0.06 -10.29
N GLY A 215 3.64 0.22 -9.72
CA GLY A 215 2.79 -0.90 -9.31
C GLY A 215 2.48 -1.84 -10.48
N ARG A 216 2.09 -1.28 -11.63
CA ARG A 216 1.86 -2.05 -12.87
C ARG A 216 3.11 -2.76 -13.36
N SER A 217 4.27 -2.11 -13.33
CA SER A 217 5.54 -2.68 -13.80
C SER A 217 6.00 -3.90 -13.01
N ILE A 218 5.60 -4.01 -11.74
CA ILE A 218 5.86 -5.18 -10.88
C ILE A 218 4.69 -6.16 -10.83
N GLY A 219 3.67 -5.95 -11.66
CA GLY A 219 2.58 -6.90 -11.85
C GLY A 219 1.49 -6.87 -10.77
N LEU A 220 1.33 -5.76 -10.04
CA LEU A 220 0.23 -5.60 -9.10
C LEU A 220 -1.11 -5.55 -9.84
N GLN A 221 -2.16 -6.13 -9.23
CA GLN A 221 -3.48 -6.23 -9.82
C GLN A 221 -4.61 -5.84 -8.84
N SER A 222 -4.29 -5.58 -7.59
CA SER A 222 -5.29 -5.28 -6.56
C SER A 222 -4.74 -4.42 -5.44
N THR A 223 -5.64 -3.73 -4.74
CA THR A 223 -5.36 -2.92 -3.56
C THR A 223 -6.12 -3.41 -2.32
N PRO A 224 -5.55 -3.26 -1.13
CA PRO A 224 -4.15 -2.92 -0.90
C PRO A 224 -3.24 -4.10 -1.24
N THR A 225 -2.04 -3.82 -1.74
CA THR A 225 -0.97 -4.81 -1.84
C THR A 225 0.26 -4.27 -1.13
N PHE A 226 0.87 -5.11 -0.30
CA PHE A 226 2.04 -4.74 0.50
C PHE A 226 3.26 -5.47 -0.01
N ILE A 227 4.36 -4.76 -0.19
CA ILE A 227 5.67 -5.34 -0.53
C ILE A 227 6.61 -5.11 0.65
N LEU A 228 7.11 -6.19 1.23
CA LEU A 228 8.13 -6.15 2.27
C LEU A 228 9.48 -6.40 1.63
N LEU A 229 10.38 -5.44 1.77
CA LEU A 229 11.75 -5.48 1.26
C LEU A 229 12.73 -5.55 2.42
N SER A 230 13.76 -6.39 2.27
CA SER A 230 14.90 -6.46 3.18
C SER A 230 16.14 -6.87 2.38
N ASN A 231 17.32 -6.44 2.82
CA ASN A 231 18.58 -6.89 2.25
C ASN A 231 18.91 -8.36 2.54
N ARG A 232 18.08 -9.04 3.33
CA ARG A 232 18.35 -10.38 3.90
C ARG A 232 17.51 -11.48 3.28
N THR A 233 16.40 -11.12 2.63
CA THR A 233 15.43 -12.06 2.06
C THR A 233 14.99 -11.58 0.68
N GLN A 234 14.41 -12.51 -0.09
CA GLN A 234 13.67 -12.11 -1.28
C GLN A 234 12.46 -11.24 -0.87
N PRO A 235 12.01 -10.32 -1.74
CA PRO A 235 10.80 -9.55 -1.50
C PRO A 235 9.60 -10.44 -1.19
N LEU A 236 8.79 -10.04 -0.22
CA LEU A 236 7.56 -10.73 0.16
C LEU A 236 6.36 -9.85 -0.17
N ALA A 237 5.33 -10.41 -0.80
CA ALA A 237 4.08 -9.73 -1.09
C ALA A 237 2.95 -10.23 -0.19
N ILE A 238 2.13 -9.30 0.34
CA ILE A 238 0.88 -9.58 1.07
C ILE A 238 -0.24 -8.87 0.32
N GLN A 239 -1.25 -9.61 -0.13
CA GLN A 239 -2.39 -9.06 -0.86
C GLN A 239 -3.61 -8.89 0.04
N GLY A 240 -4.31 -7.77 -0.13
CA GLY A 240 -5.55 -7.45 0.58
C GLY A 240 -5.34 -7.01 2.04
N ALA A 241 -6.44 -6.57 2.65
CA ALA A 241 -6.49 -6.17 4.06
C ALA A 241 -6.47 -7.41 4.98
N GLN A 242 -5.31 -8.07 5.06
CA GLN A 242 -5.11 -9.23 5.92
C GLN A 242 -5.13 -8.83 7.40
N PRO A 243 -5.47 -9.76 8.31
CA PRO A 243 -5.35 -9.51 9.75
C PRO A 243 -3.91 -9.17 10.18
N TYR A 244 -3.77 -8.37 11.25
CA TYR A 244 -2.48 -7.96 11.81
C TYR A 244 -1.50 -9.13 12.00
N SER A 245 -1.98 -10.31 12.42
CA SER A 245 -1.14 -11.50 12.66
C SER A 245 -0.36 -11.97 11.42
N ILE A 246 -0.88 -11.73 10.21
CA ILE A 246 -0.18 -12.06 8.95
C ILE A 246 1.02 -11.14 8.75
N PHE A 247 0.84 -9.84 8.99
CA PHE A 247 1.93 -8.85 8.90
C PHE A 247 2.98 -9.10 9.98
N GLU A 248 2.55 -9.36 11.21
CA GLU A 248 3.46 -9.69 12.32
C GLU A 248 4.30 -10.93 12.00
N GLN A 249 3.67 -12.00 11.50
CA GLN A 249 4.38 -13.21 11.12
C GLN A 249 5.40 -12.95 10.02
N ALA A 250 5.03 -12.25 8.95
CA ALA A 250 5.90 -11.92 7.83
C ALA A 250 7.13 -11.11 8.29
N ILE A 251 6.92 -10.09 9.11
CA ILE A 251 8.00 -9.24 9.65
C ILE A 251 8.95 -10.09 10.52
N ARG A 252 8.41 -10.93 11.42
CA ARG A 252 9.24 -11.80 12.29
C ARG A 252 10.01 -12.86 11.51
N GLU A 253 9.45 -13.42 10.44
CA GLU A 253 10.14 -14.35 9.55
C GLU A 253 11.35 -13.70 8.87
N ILE A 254 11.18 -12.47 8.35
CA ILE A 254 12.29 -11.70 7.77
C ILE A 254 13.38 -11.42 8.83
N GLN A 255 12.98 -11.06 10.05
CA GLN A 255 13.92 -10.80 11.15
C GLN A 255 14.69 -12.06 11.58
N SER A 256 14.04 -13.22 11.64
CA SER A 256 14.67 -14.47 12.05
C SER A 256 15.63 -15.05 11.02
N SER A 257 15.39 -14.80 9.73
CA SER A 257 16.30 -15.19 8.63
C SER A 257 17.70 -14.56 8.77
N SER A 258 17.83 -13.52 9.60
CA SER A 258 19.08 -12.81 9.85
C SER A 258 20.01 -13.47 10.87
N GLN A 259 19.54 -14.47 11.62
CA GLN A 259 20.33 -15.12 12.71
C GLN A 259 21.02 -16.40 12.24
N SER A 260 20.81 -16.83 10.99
CA SER A 260 21.34 -18.11 10.46
C SER A 260 22.47 -17.95 9.45
N SER A 261 23.09 -16.77 9.35
CA SER A 261 24.18 -16.49 8.40
C SER A 261 25.50 -16.23 9.10
#